data_7755b83156cdb2348d8512ae93b2d187
#
_entry.id   7755b83156cdb2348d8512ae93b2d187
#
_cell.length_a   1.000
_cell.length_b   1.000
_cell.length_c   1.000
_cell.angle_alpha   90.00
_cell.angle_beta   90.00
_cell.angle_gamma   90.00
#
_symmetry.space_group_name_H-M   'P 1'
#
loop_
_entity.id
_entity.type
_entity.pdbx_description
1 polymer ?
#
loop_
_entity_poly.entity_id
_entity_poly.type
_entity_poly.pdbx_seq_one_letter_code
_entity_poly.pdbx_strand_id
1 'polypeptide(L)'
;MAAPPPLGLAPFTLSICGIGELGDHCEASATHVVSILDPGAPDPAAFSSFAAHGRLELRFHDAIEPAHGYVLPQPRDVEAPLAFGHGIGVGSHVLIHCHAGRSRSTAMAALLLAQARPDVDGGREVRAAYGR
;
A
#
# COMPACT_ATOMS: atom_id res chain seq x y z
N MET A 1 3.00 -15.11 -9.16
CA MET A 1 3.02 -15.30 -7.71
C MET A 1 3.51 -14.05 -7.02
N ALA A 2 2.85 -13.68 -5.99
CA ALA A 2 3.34 -12.58 -5.18
C ALA A 2 4.67 -12.92 -4.53
N ALA A 3 5.56 -11.97 -4.45
CA ALA A 3 6.79 -12.18 -3.70
C ALA A 3 6.45 -12.40 -2.22
N PRO A 4 6.94 -13.45 -1.60
CA PRO A 4 6.74 -13.60 -0.17
C PRO A 4 7.41 -12.47 0.58
N PRO A 5 6.92 -12.07 1.73
CA PRO A 5 7.64 -11.11 2.54
C PRO A 5 8.96 -11.73 2.95
N PRO A 6 10.08 -11.14 2.55
CA PRO A 6 11.38 -11.65 2.96
C PRO A 6 11.47 -11.69 4.48
N LEU A 7 12.15 -12.67 5.01
CA LEU A 7 12.46 -12.77 6.43
C LEU A 7 11.23 -12.96 7.33
N GLY A 8 10.05 -13.25 6.76
CA GLY A 8 8.85 -13.46 7.56
C GLY A 8 8.43 -12.25 8.38
N LEU A 9 8.53 -11.06 7.80
CA LEU A 9 8.29 -9.79 8.49
C LEU A 9 6.86 -9.57 8.92
N ALA A 10 5.90 -10.17 8.21
CA ALA A 10 4.49 -9.95 8.49
C ALA A 10 3.74 -11.28 8.32
N PRO A 11 2.55 -11.41 8.94
CA PRO A 11 1.72 -12.59 8.77
C PRO A 11 1.06 -12.66 7.38
N PHE A 12 1.24 -11.65 6.56
CA PHE A 12 0.67 -11.56 5.22
C PHE A 12 1.76 -11.28 4.19
N THR A 13 1.46 -11.60 2.93
CA THR A 13 2.32 -11.24 1.81
C THR A 13 2.09 -9.77 1.45
N LEU A 14 3.15 -9.05 1.17
CA LEU A 14 3.08 -7.63 0.85
C LEU A 14 3.70 -7.35 -0.52
N SER A 15 2.97 -6.66 -1.37
CA SER A 15 3.47 -6.20 -2.67
C SER A 15 3.27 -4.70 -2.80
N ILE A 16 4.22 -4.05 -3.44
CA ILE A 16 4.21 -2.60 -3.66
C ILE A 16 4.42 -2.36 -5.16
N CYS A 17 3.60 -1.51 -5.75
CA CYS A 17 3.77 -1.16 -7.16
C CYS A 17 3.31 0.26 -7.47
N GLY A 18 3.64 0.73 -8.67
CA GLY A 18 3.09 1.95 -9.23
C GLY A 18 1.79 1.67 -9.97
N ILE A 19 1.08 2.74 -10.32
CA ILE A 19 -0.21 2.62 -10.99
C ILE A 19 -0.09 1.92 -12.36
N GLY A 20 1.01 2.14 -13.06
CA GLY A 20 1.24 1.51 -14.36
C GLY A 20 1.52 0.02 -14.28
N GLU A 21 1.81 -0.50 -13.11
CA GLU A 21 2.13 -1.91 -12.89
C GLU A 21 0.95 -2.72 -12.34
N LEU A 22 -0.19 -2.07 -12.09
CA LEU A 22 -1.34 -2.76 -11.49
C LEU A 22 -1.84 -3.93 -12.32
N GLY A 23 -1.80 -3.81 -13.65
CA GLY A 23 -2.22 -4.90 -14.53
C GLY A 23 -1.41 -6.17 -14.34
N ASP A 24 -0.14 -6.04 -14.00
CA ASP A 24 0.74 -7.18 -13.78
C ASP A 24 0.41 -7.92 -12.48
N HIS A 25 -0.33 -7.29 -11.59
CA HIS A 25 -0.69 -7.85 -10.29
C HIS A 25 -2.11 -8.41 -10.23
N CYS A 26 -2.88 -8.31 -11.30
CA CYS A 26 -4.30 -8.72 -11.27
C CYS A 26 -4.48 -10.21 -11.00
N GLU A 27 -3.50 -11.04 -11.35
CA GLU A 27 -3.53 -12.49 -11.13
C GLU A 27 -2.84 -12.89 -9.83
N ALA A 28 -2.30 -11.96 -9.08
CA ALA A 28 -1.55 -12.25 -7.86
C ALA A 28 -2.44 -12.56 -6.66
N SER A 29 -3.75 -12.62 -6.84
CA SER A 29 -4.71 -12.98 -5.79
C SER A 29 -4.66 -12.06 -4.58
N ALA A 30 -4.51 -10.75 -4.79
CA ALA A 30 -4.54 -9.80 -3.71
C ALA A 30 -5.89 -9.87 -2.98
N THR A 31 -5.84 -10.04 -1.67
CA THR A 31 -7.04 -10.07 -0.83
C THR A 31 -7.38 -8.70 -0.29
N HIS A 32 -6.38 -7.84 -0.16
CA HIS A 32 -6.51 -6.48 0.36
C HIS A 32 -5.68 -5.54 -0.51
N VAL A 33 -6.28 -4.42 -0.88
CA VAL A 33 -5.60 -3.40 -1.69
C VAL A 33 -5.68 -2.05 -0.98
N VAL A 34 -4.54 -1.39 -0.81
CA VAL A 34 -4.49 0.01 -0.40
C VAL A 34 -4.12 0.84 -1.62
N SER A 35 -5.04 1.64 -2.07
CA SER A 35 -4.93 2.42 -3.30
C SER A 35 -4.73 3.89 -2.95
N ILE A 36 -3.54 4.41 -3.25
CA ILE A 36 -3.19 5.80 -2.93
C ILE A 36 -3.09 6.58 -4.23
N LEU A 37 -4.02 7.49 -4.44
CA LEU A 37 -4.16 8.22 -5.68
C LEU A 37 -4.02 9.72 -5.44
N ASP A 38 -3.62 10.44 -6.48
CA ASP A 38 -3.72 11.89 -6.46
C ASP A 38 -5.20 12.28 -6.42
N PRO A 39 -5.54 13.36 -5.70
CA PRO A 39 -6.90 13.88 -5.75
C PRO A 39 -7.32 14.17 -7.20
N GLY A 40 -8.50 13.73 -7.57
CA GLY A 40 -9.02 13.94 -8.92
C GLY A 40 -8.54 12.96 -9.98
N ALA A 41 -7.59 12.08 -9.66
CA ALA A 41 -7.19 11.05 -10.61
C ALA A 41 -8.33 10.03 -10.82
N PRO A 42 -8.46 9.48 -12.05
CA PRO A 42 -9.49 8.46 -12.28
C PRO A 42 -9.15 7.16 -11.56
N ASP A 43 -10.17 6.36 -11.28
CA ASP A 43 -9.95 5.03 -10.74
C ASP A 43 -9.16 4.19 -11.75
N PRO A 44 -8.18 3.42 -11.28
CA PRO A 44 -7.41 2.56 -12.18
C PRO A 44 -8.30 1.51 -12.84
N ALA A 45 -8.29 1.49 -14.16
CA ALA A 45 -9.08 0.52 -14.94
C ALA A 45 -8.65 -0.92 -14.66
N ALA A 46 -7.40 -1.14 -14.27
CA ALA A 46 -6.86 -2.47 -13.98
C ALA A 46 -7.66 -3.21 -12.91
N PHE A 47 -8.28 -2.51 -11.97
CA PHE A 47 -9.04 -3.17 -10.91
C PHE A 47 -10.26 -3.92 -11.41
N SER A 48 -10.74 -3.63 -12.61
CA SER A 48 -11.85 -4.39 -13.20
C SER A 48 -11.46 -5.86 -13.49
N SER A 49 -10.16 -6.14 -13.60
CA SER A 49 -9.64 -7.50 -13.82
C SER A 49 -9.22 -8.21 -12.54
N PHE A 50 -9.28 -7.55 -11.41
CA PHE A 50 -8.95 -8.15 -10.13
C PHE A 50 -10.10 -9.01 -9.63
N ALA A 51 -9.77 -10.13 -8.96
CA ALA A 51 -10.76 -10.87 -8.21
C ALA A 51 -11.30 -10.02 -7.05
N ALA A 52 -12.38 -10.45 -6.44
CA ALA A 52 -12.97 -9.73 -5.31
C ALA A 52 -11.93 -9.57 -4.19
N HIS A 53 -11.85 -8.37 -3.63
CA HIS A 53 -10.89 -8.03 -2.60
C HIS A 53 -11.42 -6.89 -1.74
N GLY A 54 -10.86 -6.74 -0.54
CA GLY A 54 -11.08 -5.55 0.26
C GLY A 54 -10.20 -4.42 -0.28
N ARG A 55 -10.76 -3.22 -0.40
CA ARG A 55 -10.01 -2.08 -0.93
C ARG A 55 -10.21 -0.84 -0.08
N LEU A 56 -9.09 -0.23 0.31
CA LEU A 56 -9.06 1.08 0.93
C LEU A 56 -8.50 2.07 -0.07
N GLU A 57 -9.23 3.13 -0.35
CA GLU A 57 -8.77 4.19 -1.24
C GLU A 57 -8.43 5.43 -0.43
N LEU A 58 -7.26 5.99 -0.68
CA LEU A 58 -6.80 7.23 -0.07
C LEU A 58 -6.44 8.21 -1.18
N ARG A 59 -6.67 9.50 -0.93
CA ARG A 59 -6.39 10.53 -1.93
C ARG A 59 -5.65 11.69 -1.29
N PHE A 60 -4.36 11.78 -1.60
CA PHE A 60 -3.50 12.91 -1.22
C PHE A 60 -2.29 12.93 -2.13
N HIS A 61 -1.64 14.08 -2.23
CA HIS A 61 -0.46 14.23 -3.06
C HIS A 61 0.79 13.73 -2.34
N ASP A 62 1.82 13.41 -3.11
CA ASP A 62 3.13 13.07 -2.58
C ASP A 62 3.89 14.36 -2.26
N ALA A 63 3.53 14.97 -1.15
CA ALA A 63 4.09 16.24 -0.71
C ALA A 63 4.18 16.25 0.80
N ILE A 64 5.23 16.88 1.33
CA ILE A 64 5.44 17.01 2.77
C ILE A 64 5.25 18.44 3.25
N GLU A 65 5.23 19.41 2.34
CA GLU A 65 5.04 20.81 2.67
C GLU A 65 3.84 21.39 1.93
N PRO A 66 3.08 22.29 2.56
CA PRO A 66 1.98 22.94 1.88
C PRO A 66 2.45 23.68 0.64
N ALA A 67 1.74 23.48 -0.46
CA ALA A 67 1.98 24.20 -1.68
C ALA A 67 0.63 24.41 -2.38
N HIS A 68 0.57 25.43 -3.24
CA HIS A 68 -0.67 25.71 -3.95
C HIS A 68 -1.10 24.51 -4.78
N GLY A 69 -2.34 24.09 -4.59
CA GLY A 69 -2.92 22.97 -5.32
C GLY A 69 -2.62 21.59 -4.77
N TYR A 70 -1.76 21.49 -3.75
CA TYR A 70 -1.45 20.19 -3.16
C TYR A 70 -2.37 19.88 -1.99
N VAL A 71 -2.82 18.63 -1.95
CA VAL A 71 -3.57 18.07 -0.83
C VAL A 71 -2.62 17.18 -0.04
N LEU A 72 -2.29 17.62 1.17
CA LEU A 72 -1.40 16.87 2.05
C LEU A 72 -2.13 15.73 2.74
N PRO A 73 -1.41 14.69 3.19
CA PRO A 73 -2.00 13.66 4.05
C PRO A 73 -2.63 14.29 5.29
N GLN A 74 -3.79 13.79 5.66
CA GLN A 74 -4.52 14.21 6.85
C GLN A 74 -4.49 13.08 7.88
N PRO A 75 -4.84 13.33 9.15
CA PRO A 75 -4.87 12.28 10.16
C PRO A 75 -5.67 11.04 9.73
N ARG A 76 -6.76 11.22 9.01
CA ARG A 76 -7.57 10.10 8.49
C ARG A 76 -6.78 9.19 7.55
N ASP A 77 -5.78 9.74 6.85
CA ASP A 77 -4.95 8.99 5.90
C ASP A 77 -3.95 8.07 6.61
N VAL A 78 -3.82 8.20 7.91
CA VAL A 78 -3.09 7.28 8.79
C VAL A 78 -4.06 6.39 9.56
N GLU A 79 -5.14 6.96 10.08
CA GLU A 79 -6.11 6.24 10.90
C GLU A 79 -6.87 5.17 10.10
N ALA A 80 -7.30 5.50 8.89
CA ALA A 80 -8.03 4.55 8.06
C ALA A 80 -7.19 3.33 7.66
N PRO A 81 -5.92 3.49 7.21
CA PRO A 81 -5.06 2.33 6.97
C PRO A 81 -4.80 1.49 8.22
N LEU A 82 -4.63 2.08 9.38
CA LEU A 82 -4.42 1.32 10.61
C LEU A 82 -5.67 0.51 10.96
N ALA A 83 -6.85 1.09 10.81
CA ALA A 83 -8.10 0.35 11.01
C ALA A 83 -8.24 -0.78 9.99
N PHE A 84 -7.92 -0.51 8.74
CA PHE A 84 -7.94 -1.51 7.67
C PHE A 84 -6.95 -2.64 7.96
N GLY A 85 -5.77 -2.30 8.47
CA GLY A 85 -4.72 -3.26 8.80
C GLY A 85 -5.12 -4.23 9.90
N HIS A 86 -5.94 -3.80 10.85
CA HIS A 86 -6.42 -4.70 11.91
C HIS A 86 -7.26 -5.86 11.37
N GLY A 87 -7.88 -5.70 10.21
CA GLY A 87 -8.67 -6.74 9.57
C GLY A 87 -7.88 -7.68 8.66
N ILE A 88 -6.57 -7.47 8.52
CA ILE A 88 -5.75 -8.29 7.63
C ILE A 88 -5.29 -9.53 8.37
N GLY A 89 -5.79 -10.69 7.95
CA GLY A 89 -5.48 -11.96 8.59
C GLY A 89 -4.23 -12.64 8.03
N VAL A 90 -3.81 -13.69 8.72
CA VAL A 90 -2.71 -14.54 8.27
C VAL A 90 -3.05 -15.15 6.91
N GLY A 91 -2.07 -15.19 6.04
CA GLY A 91 -2.24 -15.75 4.69
C GLY A 91 -2.82 -14.78 3.68
N SER A 92 -3.15 -13.55 4.08
CA SER A 92 -3.62 -12.53 3.14
C SER A 92 -2.49 -12.02 2.25
N HIS A 93 -2.86 -11.49 1.09
CA HIS A 93 -1.93 -10.78 0.22
C HIS A 93 -2.36 -9.31 0.13
N VAL A 94 -1.51 -8.43 0.62
CA VAL A 94 -1.76 -6.98 0.64
C VAL A 94 -1.00 -6.34 -0.50
N LEU A 95 -1.70 -5.66 -1.39
CA LEU A 95 -1.10 -4.89 -2.47
C LEU A 95 -1.28 -3.40 -2.15
N ILE A 96 -0.18 -2.66 -2.14
CA ILE A 96 -0.19 -1.22 -1.91
C ILE A 96 0.35 -0.54 -3.15
N HIS A 97 -0.41 0.38 -3.70
CA HIS A 97 0.07 1.15 -4.84
C HIS A 97 -0.12 2.64 -4.65
N CYS A 98 0.70 3.41 -5.32
CA CYS A 98 0.53 4.82 -5.56
C CYS A 98 0.83 5.07 -7.04
N HIS A 99 1.13 6.29 -7.46
CA HIS A 99 1.38 6.52 -8.88
C HIS A 99 2.73 5.96 -9.32
N ALA A 100 3.82 6.27 -8.60
CA ALA A 100 5.15 5.80 -8.95
C ALA A 100 5.57 4.52 -8.23
N GLY A 101 4.90 4.15 -7.15
CA GLY A 101 5.26 3.00 -6.34
C GLY A 101 6.53 3.22 -5.52
N ARG A 102 6.82 4.46 -5.12
CA ARG A 102 8.09 4.77 -4.46
C ARG A 102 7.92 5.38 -3.08
N SER A 103 7.17 6.46 -2.97
CA SER A 103 7.15 7.27 -1.75
C SER A 103 5.93 6.95 -0.90
N ARG A 104 4.74 7.23 -1.40
CA ARG A 104 3.51 7.04 -0.63
C ARG A 104 3.25 5.58 -0.29
N SER A 105 3.43 4.69 -1.27
CA SER A 105 3.21 3.26 -1.07
C SER A 105 4.22 2.64 -0.13
N THR A 106 5.49 3.02 -0.21
CA THR A 106 6.52 2.49 0.70
C THR A 106 6.31 2.99 2.13
N ALA A 107 5.93 4.25 2.29
CA ALA A 107 5.60 4.78 3.62
C ALA A 107 4.39 4.05 4.22
N MET A 108 3.38 3.77 3.42
CA MET A 108 2.20 3.02 3.86
C MET A 108 2.56 1.59 4.24
N ALA A 109 3.42 0.94 3.45
CA ALA A 109 3.91 -0.40 3.76
C ALA A 109 4.65 -0.42 5.10
N ALA A 110 5.49 0.58 5.35
CA ALA A 110 6.20 0.70 6.62
C ALA A 110 5.21 0.84 7.80
N LEU A 111 4.15 1.61 7.62
CA LEU A 111 3.12 1.79 8.62
C LEU A 111 2.41 0.48 8.97
N LEU A 112 2.01 -0.28 7.95
CA LEU A 112 1.31 -1.54 8.15
C LEU A 112 2.23 -2.61 8.74
N LEU A 113 3.50 -2.64 8.35
CA LEU A 113 4.49 -3.55 8.93
C LEU A 113 4.74 -3.20 10.40
N ALA A 114 4.87 -1.93 10.73
CA ALA A 114 5.07 -1.50 12.11
C ALA A 114 3.88 -1.89 12.99
N GLN A 115 2.68 -1.81 12.45
CA GLN A 115 1.49 -2.26 13.17
C GLN A 115 1.49 -3.77 13.42
N ALA A 116 1.87 -4.54 12.38
CA ALA A 116 1.89 -6.01 12.46
C ALA A 116 3.05 -6.52 13.29
N ARG A 117 4.18 -5.83 13.26
CA ARG A 117 5.43 -6.20 13.93
C ARG A 117 6.03 -4.97 14.61
N PRO A 118 5.47 -4.54 15.74
CA PRO A 118 5.98 -3.34 16.43
C PRO A 118 7.41 -3.50 16.98
N ASP A 119 7.95 -4.71 16.98
CA ASP A 119 9.30 -5.02 17.41
C ASP A 119 10.36 -4.76 16.32
N VAL A 120 9.97 -4.39 15.10
CA VAL A 120 10.90 -4.12 14.01
C VAL A 120 10.67 -2.71 13.44
N ASP A 121 11.71 -2.17 12.80
CA ASP A 121 11.62 -0.90 12.07
C ASP A 121 11.01 -1.17 10.69
N GLY A 122 9.72 -0.89 10.54
CA GLY A 122 8.99 -1.14 9.30
C GLY A 122 9.58 -0.41 8.10
N GLY A 123 10.04 0.83 8.28
CA GLY A 123 10.65 1.59 7.19
C GLY A 123 11.95 0.98 6.71
N ARG A 124 12.79 0.56 7.63
CA ARG A 124 14.06 -0.09 7.31
C ARG A 124 13.83 -1.42 6.60
N GLU A 125 12.88 -2.21 7.07
CA GLU A 125 12.60 -3.52 6.49
C GLU A 125 12.01 -3.39 5.09
N VAL A 126 11.17 -2.41 4.84
CA VAL A 126 10.64 -2.16 3.50
C VAL A 126 11.76 -1.81 2.53
N ARG A 127 12.69 -0.94 2.93
CA ARG A 127 13.81 -0.58 2.08
C ARG A 127 14.71 -1.78 1.78
N ALA A 128 14.98 -2.60 2.78
CA ALA A 128 15.79 -3.79 2.59
C ALA A 128 15.11 -4.82 1.70
N ALA A 129 13.80 -5.01 1.85
CA ALA A 129 13.06 -6.04 1.13
C ALA A 129 12.71 -5.63 -0.30
N TYR A 130 12.45 -4.35 -0.56
CA TYR A 130 11.89 -3.89 -1.83
C TYR A 130 12.78 -2.90 -2.58
N GLY A 131 13.95 -2.58 -2.06
CA GLY A 131 14.93 -1.72 -2.73
C GLY A 131 14.53 -0.24 -2.79
N ARG A 132 13.75 0.25 -1.85
CA ARG A 132 13.23 1.62 -1.87
C ARG A 132 13.74 2.45 -0.72
#